data_4c6691bd0e28886250cbcc95b680bcff
#
_entry.id   4c6691bd0e28886250cbcc95b680bcff
#
_cell.length_a   1.000
_cell.length_b   1.000
_cell.length_c   1.000
_cell.angle_alpha   90.00
_cell.angle_beta   90.00
_cell.angle_gamma   90.00
#
_symmetry.space_group_name_H-M   'P 1'
#
loop_
_entity.id
_entity.type
_entity.pdbx_description
1 polymer ?
#
loop_
_entity_poly.entity_id
_entity_poly.type
_entity_poly.pdbx_seq_one_letter_code
_entity_poly.pdbx_strand_id
1 'polypeptide(L)'
;MSNETKPSVELRIPILKDMELVATNTADVIAKYMQLSEEESGEISMALIEATINAFEHSESQKDIFINFTISDDELTIKVIDQGKGFDSKGIQIPDIDSKLKKQERKRGWGVMLIKELMDSVDYESSNDGTTLTMTKKKKNE
;
A
#
# COMPACT_ATOMS: atom_id res chain seq x y z
N MET A 1 -15.43 -21.72 13.48
CA MET A 1 -15.19 -21.56 13.45
C MET A 1 -14.48 -21.06 13.20
N SER A 2 -14.21 -20.94 13.31
CA SER A 2 -13.39 -20.47 13.19
C SER A 2 -12.60 -20.49 12.18
N ASN A 3 -12.57 -21.10 11.53
CA ASN A 3 -11.85 -21.15 10.51
C ASN A 3 -12.35 -20.34 9.44
N GLU A 4 -13.06 -19.40 9.64
CA GLU A 4 -13.51 -18.66 8.70
C GLU A 4 -12.54 -17.82 8.07
N THR A 5 -12.30 -17.85 6.80
CA THR A 5 -11.41 -16.99 6.18
C THR A 5 -12.13 -15.73 5.92
N LYS A 6 -11.50 -14.61 6.12
CA LYS A 6 -12.12 -13.31 5.85
C LYS A 6 -12.23 -13.12 4.36
N PRO A 7 -13.25 -12.43 3.90
CA PRO A 7 -13.36 -12.13 2.49
C PRO A 7 -12.17 -11.32 2.01
N SER A 8 -11.73 -11.60 0.82
CA SER A 8 -10.60 -10.84 0.29
C SER A 8 -10.76 -10.64 -1.20
N VAL A 9 -10.13 -9.60 -1.70
CA VAL A 9 -10.11 -9.28 -3.11
C VAL A 9 -8.66 -9.19 -3.48
N GLU A 10 -8.24 -9.81 -4.57
CA GLU A 10 -6.87 -9.76 -4.99
C GLU A 10 -6.77 -9.20 -6.38
N LEU A 11 -5.83 -8.31 -6.59
CA LEU A 11 -5.61 -7.70 -7.88
C LEU A 11 -4.19 -7.96 -8.31
N ARG A 12 -4.02 -8.21 -9.62
CA ARG A 12 -2.70 -8.30 -10.19
C ARG A 12 -2.66 -7.16 -11.16
N ILE A 13 -1.79 -6.20 -10.98
CA ILE A 13 -1.80 -4.97 -11.74
C ILE A 13 -0.53 -4.79 -12.53
N PRO A 14 -0.64 -4.59 -13.83
CA PRO A 14 0.55 -4.35 -14.64
C PRO A 14 1.02 -2.92 -14.41
N ILE A 15 2.29 -2.67 -14.62
CA ILE A 15 2.83 -1.35 -14.42
C ILE A 15 2.57 -0.58 -15.68
N LEU A 16 1.40 -0.02 -15.79
CA LEU A 16 1.00 0.78 -16.94
C LEU A 16 0.38 2.06 -16.43
N LYS A 17 0.37 3.05 -17.28
CA LYS A 17 -0.16 4.34 -16.89
C LYS A 17 -1.58 4.23 -16.38
N ASP A 18 -1.87 4.90 -15.32
CA ASP A 18 -3.20 4.98 -14.73
C ASP A 18 -3.70 3.69 -14.11
N MET A 19 -2.91 2.64 -14.08
CA MET A 19 -3.38 1.41 -13.47
C MET A 19 -3.52 1.53 -11.95
N GLU A 20 -2.93 2.55 -11.35
CA GLU A 20 -3.14 2.74 -9.93
C GLU A 20 -4.61 3.07 -9.65
N LEU A 21 -5.34 3.51 -10.67
CA LEU A 21 -6.74 3.83 -10.46
C LEU A 21 -7.60 2.56 -10.33
N VAL A 22 -7.12 1.44 -10.86
CA VAL A 22 -7.84 0.19 -10.67
C VAL A 22 -7.84 -0.14 -9.19
N ALA A 23 -6.70 0.10 -8.52
CA ALA A 23 -6.61 -0.19 -7.11
C ALA A 23 -7.51 0.72 -6.30
N THR A 24 -7.50 2.02 -6.59
CA THR A 24 -8.29 2.95 -5.78
C THR A 24 -9.79 2.78 -6.05
N ASN A 25 -10.16 2.45 -7.27
CA ASN A 25 -11.57 2.21 -7.55
C ASN A 25 -12.04 0.96 -6.81
N THR A 26 -11.18 -0.06 -6.71
CA THR A 26 -11.53 -1.25 -5.97
C THR A 26 -11.69 -0.92 -4.49
N ALA A 27 -10.77 -0.12 -3.96
CA ALA A 27 -10.85 0.25 -2.56
C ALA A 27 -12.13 1.04 -2.28
N ASP A 28 -12.55 1.88 -3.22
CA ASP A 28 -13.74 2.69 -3.03
C ASP A 28 -14.98 1.79 -2.97
N VAL A 29 -15.05 0.78 -3.79
CA VAL A 29 -16.17 -0.14 -3.76
C VAL A 29 -16.18 -0.88 -2.43
N ILE A 30 -15.02 -1.31 -1.95
CA ILE A 30 -14.96 -2.03 -0.69
C ILE A 30 -15.33 -1.10 0.46
N ALA A 31 -14.87 0.15 0.41
CA ALA A 31 -15.18 1.10 1.47
C ALA A 31 -16.69 1.31 1.56
N LYS A 32 -17.36 1.38 0.42
CA LYS A 32 -18.80 1.55 0.44
C LYS A 32 -19.47 0.32 1.00
N TYR A 33 -18.97 -0.85 0.67
CA TYR A 33 -19.54 -2.07 1.20
C TYR A 33 -19.38 -2.08 2.72
N MET A 34 -18.27 -1.61 3.24
CA MET A 34 -18.03 -1.60 4.66
C MET A 34 -18.69 -0.41 5.35
N GLN A 35 -19.27 0.49 4.57
CA GLN A 35 -19.92 1.67 5.10
C GLN A 35 -18.94 2.57 5.82
N LEU A 36 -17.78 2.71 5.26
CA LEU A 36 -16.80 3.64 5.79
C LEU A 36 -17.21 5.05 5.40
N SER A 37 -16.78 6.03 6.16
CA SER A 37 -17.15 7.41 5.88
C SER A 37 -16.42 7.90 4.65
N GLU A 38 -16.85 9.01 4.10
CA GLU A 38 -16.16 9.56 2.96
C GLU A 38 -14.76 9.97 3.33
N GLU A 39 -14.58 10.43 4.54
CA GLU A 39 -13.26 10.79 4.99
C GLU A 39 -12.38 9.57 5.07
N GLU A 40 -12.87 8.48 5.62
CA GLU A 40 -12.09 7.26 5.69
C GLU A 40 -11.76 6.73 4.31
N SER A 41 -12.73 6.78 3.41
CA SER A 41 -12.52 6.29 2.07
C SER A 41 -11.49 7.15 1.33
N GLY A 42 -11.53 8.46 1.53
CA GLY A 42 -10.57 9.34 0.91
C GLY A 42 -9.16 9.11 1.43
N GLU A 43 -9.04 8.83 2.73
CA GLU A 43 -7.73 8.57 3.31
C GLU A 43 -7.16 7.27 2.75
N ILE A 44 -7.99 6.26 2.59
CA ILE A 44 -7.55 5.01 2.03
C ILE A 44 -7.09 5.22 0.59
N SER A 45 -7.86 5.99 -0.19
CA SER A 45 -7.49 6.20 -1.58
C SER A 45 -6.16 6.92 -1.70
N MET A 46 -5.92 7.94 -0.89
CA MET A 46 -4.67 8.66 -0.97
C MET A 46 -3.51 7.78 -0.56
N ALA A 47 -3.68 6.99 0.48
CA ALA A 47 -2.62 6.11 0.94
C ALA A 47 -2.32 5.04 -0.13
N LEU A 48 -3.37 4.51 -0.73
CA LEU A 48 -3.20 3.44 -1.68
C LEU A 48 -2.56 3.94 -2.98
N ILE A 49 -2.89 5.14 -3.41
CA ILE A 49 -2.27 5.70 -4.59
C ILE A 49 -0.78 5.83 -4.33
N GLU A 50 -0.41 6.34 -3.18
CA GLU A 50 0.99 6.55 -2.87
C GLU A 50 1.71 5.20 -2.81
N ALA A 51 1.09 4.21 -2.20
CA ALA A 51 1.68 2.90 -2.06
C ALA A 51 1.84 2.23 -3.43
N THR A 52 0.85 2.40 -4.30
CA THR A 52 0.88 1.76 -5.59
C THR A 52 1.94 2.40 -6.49
N ILE A 53 2.03 3.72 -6.46
CA ILE A 53 3.02 4.40 -7.27
C ILE A 53 4.41 4.05 -6.78
N ASN A 54 4.60 3.95 -5.48
CA ASN A 54 5.89 3.55 -4.94
C ASN A 54 6.24 2.14 -5.41
N ALA A 55 5.28 1.25 -5.42
CA ALA A 55 5.54 -0.12 -5.85
C ALA A 55 5.91 -0.13 -7.33
N PHE A 56 5.25 0.70 -8.14
CA PHE A 56 5.58 0.76 -9.54
C PHE A 56 7.02 1.26 -9.73
N GLU A 57 7.41 2.24 -8.96
CA GLU A 57 8.73 2.81 -9.12
C GLU A 57 9.83 1.87 -8.67
N HIS A 58 9.52 0.98 -7.74
CA HIS A 58 10.52 0.10 -7.26
C HIS A 58 10.53 -1.27 -7.90
N SER A 59 9.60 -1.55 -8.77
CA SER A 59 9.55 -2.86 -9.38
C SER A 59 10.54 -2.87 -10.50
N GLU A 60 11.73 -3.33 -10.25
CA GLU A 60 12.77 -3.27 -11.19
C GLU A 60 12.59 -4.07 -12.40
N SER A 61 11.95 -5.14 -12.38
CA SER A 61 11.80 -5.94 -13.55
C SER A 61 10.52 -5.63 -14.24
N GLN A 62 9.85 -4.62 -13.86
CA GLN A 62 8.56 -4.28 -14.41
C GLN A 62 7.60 -5.42 -14.32
N LYS A 63 7.72 -6.24 -13.28
CA LYS A 63 6.78 -7.29 -13.08
C LYS A 63 5.55 -6.70 -12.45
N ASP A 64 4.45 -7.37 -12.64
CA ASP A 64 3.18 -6.89 -12.08
C ASP A 64 3.26 -6.78 -10.58
N ILE A 65 2.47 -5.92 -10.01
CA ILE A 65 2.37 -5.83 -8.56
C ILE A 65 1.07 -6.49 -8.16
N PHE A 66 0.96 -6.90 -6.91
CA PHE A 66 -0.24 -7.53 -6.43
C PHE A 66 -0.79 -6.74 -5.26
N ILE A 67 -2.08 -6.58 -5.19
CA ILE A 67 -2.70 -5.86 -4.11
C ILE A 67 -3.79 -6.73 -3.54
N ASN A 68 -3.75 -7.00 -2.24
CA ASN A 68 -4.74 -7.82 -1.58
C ASN A 68 -5.52 -6.98 -0.61
N PHE A 69 -6.83 -7.11 -0.64
CA PHE A 69 -7.69 -6.40 0.30
C PHE A 69 -8.35 -7.47 1.17
N THR A 70 -8.18 -7.40 2.46
CA THR A 70 -8.81 -8.35 3.37
C THR A 70 -9.85 -7.58 4.17
N ILE A 71 -11.08 -8.02 4.12
CA ILE A 71 -12.20 -7.30 4.68
C ILE A 71 -12.67 -7.95 5.96
N SER A 72 -12.81 -7.17 7.01
CA SER A 72 -13.40 -7.70 8.22
C SER A 72 -14.48 -6.72 8.65
N ASP A 73 -15.19 -7.03 9.72
CA ASP A 73 -16.29 -6.19 10.12
C ASP A 73 -15.86 -4.80 10.49
N ASP A 74 -14.71 -4.65 11.05
CA ASP A 74 -14.29 -3.35 11.57
C ASP A 74 -12.99 -2.84 11.00
N GLU A 75 -12.37 -3.51 10.06
CA GLU A 75 -11.16 -2.96 9.51
C GLU A 75 -10.86 -3.52 8.12
N LEU A 76 -10.14 -2.78 7.36
CA LEU A 76 -9.71 -3.17 6.03
C LEU A 76 -8.21 -3.22 6.05
N THR A 77 -7.64 -4.34 5.61
CA THR A 77 -6.20 -4.49 5.52
C THR A 77 -5.83 -4.58 4.05
N ILE A 78 -4.88 -3.78 3.62
CA ILE A 78 -4.45 -3.76 2.23
C ILE A 78 -2.98 -4.06 2.18
N LYS A 79 -2.59 -5.02 1.33
CA LYS A 79 -1.20 -5.31 1.16
C LYS A 79 -0.82 -5.01 -0.27
N VAL A 80 0.24 -4.25 -0.45
CA VAL A 80 0.73 -3.90 -1.78
C VAL A 80 2.06 -4.61 -1.90
N ILE A 81 2.18 -5.53 -2.85
CA ILE A 81 3.33 -6.40 -2.98
C ILE A 81 4.00 -6.19 -4.32
N ASP A 82 5.26 -5.79 -4.31
CA ASP A 82 5.98 -5.65 -5.55
C ASP A 82 7.03 -6.75 -5.59
N GLN A 83 7.44 -7.10 -6.79
CA GLN A 83 8.41 -8.16 -6.95
C GLN A 83 9.75 -7.64 -7.39
N GLY A 84 10.06 -6.42 -7.10
CA GLY A 84 11.33 -5.89 -7.48
C GLY A 84 12.39 -6.37 -6.56
N LYS A 85 13.55 -5.81 -6.65
CA LYS A 85 14.60 -6.18 -5.80
C LYS A 85 14.32 -5.46 -4.61
N GLY A 86 13.81 -5.75 -3.66
CA GLY A 86 13.48 -5.04 -2.49
C GLY A 86 14.59 -4.17 -2.06
N PHE A 87 14.34 -3.18 -1.31
CA PHE A 87 15.43 -2.40 -0.84
C PHE A 87 15.64 -2.83 0.58
N ASP A 88 16.84 -2.72 1.03
CA ASP A 88 17.21 -3.14 2.32
C ASP A 88 16.74 -2.12 3.28
N SER A 89 15.84 -2.43 4.10
CA SER A 89 15.32 -1.51 5.03
C SER A 89 16.37 -1.07 5.97
N LYS A 90 17.41 -1.81 6.14
CA LYS A 90 18.40 -1.37 7.00
C LYS A 90 19.16 -0.40 6.27
N GLY A 91 19.20 -0.44 5.02
CA GLY A 91 19.95 0.45 4.34
C GLY A 91 19.22 1.67 4.07
N ILE A 92 18.07 1.75 4.44
CA ILE A 92 17.40 2.88 4.24
C ILE A 92 17.82 3.74 5.20
N GLN A 93 18.82 4.17 5.19
CA GLN A 93 19.26 4.94 6.10
C GLN A 93 18.92 6.17 5.77
N ILE A 94 17.98 6.55 5.97
CA ILE A 94 17.56 7.73 5.81
C ILE A 94 18.47 8.70 5.72
N PRO A 95 19.15 8.85 6.27
CA PRO A 95 19.93 9.82 6.30
C PRO A 95 20.73 10.17 5.28
N ASP A 96 21.10 9.54 4.79
CA ASP A 96 21.96 9.80 4.00
C ASP A 96 21.74 10.39 3.00
N ILE A 97 21.41 10.72 2.93
CA ILE A 97 21.11 11.35 2.20
C ILE A 97 21.87 12.16 1.47
N ASP A 98 22.68 12.41 1.49
CA ASP A 98 23.34 13.24 0.81
C ASP A 98 23.52 12.87 -0.48
N SER A 99 23.21 11.99 -0.89
CA SER A 99 23.57 11.61 -2.09
C SER A 99 22.61 12.01 -3.10
N LYS A 100 22.78 11.73 -4.27
CA LYS A 100 21.90 12.06 -5.18
C LYS A 100 20.78 11.24 -5.12
N LEU A 101 20.81 10.21 -4.62
CA LEU A 101 19.70 9.34 -4.55
C LEU A 101 18.85 9.96 -3.65
N LYS A 102 19.33 10.85 -2.92
CA LYS A 102 18.60 11.49 -2.04
C LYS A 102 17.31 11.93 -2.52
N LYS A 103 17.11 12.43 -3.64
CA LYS A 103 15.82 12.87 -4.02
C LYS A 103 14.85 11.77 -4.07
N GLN A 104 15.18 10.67 -4.63
CA GLN A 104 14.24 9.59 -4.65
C GLN A 104 14.03 9.00 -3.32
N GLU A 105 15.00 8.92 -2.51
CA GLU A 105 14.80 8.37 -1.21
C GLU A 105 13.95 9.27 -0.38
N ARG A 106 14.11 10.56 -0.54
CA ARG A 106 13.32 11.42 0.23
C ARG A 106 11.93 11.27 -0.23
N LYS A 107 11.65 11.22 -1.49
CA LYS A 107 10.31 11.07 -1.96
C LYS A 107 9.71 9.82 -1.41
N ARG A 108 10.43 8.73 -1.38
CA ARG A 108 9.91 7.53 -0.86
C ARG A 108 9.64 7.64 0.61
N GLY A 109 10.52 8.22 1.34
CA GLY A 109 10.32 8.38 2.75
C GLY A 109 9.10 9.20 3.07
N TRP A 110 8.86 10.24 2.29
CA TRP A 110 7.71 11.07 2.53
C TRP A 110 6.45 10.32 2.17
N GLY A 111 6.48 9.47 1.15
CA GLY A 111 5.32 8.68 0.82
C GLY A 111 4.94 7.77 1.95
N VAL A 112 5.91 7.11 2.57
CA VAL A 112 5.60 6.22 3.66
C VAL A 112 5.08 7.03 4.84
N MET A 113 5.61 8.22 5.09
CA MET A 113 5.11 9.03 6.17
C MET A 113 3.67 9.45 5.91
N LEU A 114 3.36 9.77 4.67
CA LEU A 114 2.01 10.15 4.34
C LEU A 114 1.07 8.97 4.58
N ILE A 115 1.48 7.78 4.19
CA ILE A 115 0.64 6.62 4.39
C ILE A 115 0.41 6.41 5.88
N LYS A 116 1.45 6.60 6.69
CA LYS A 116 1.28 6.41 8.11
C LYS A 116 0.34 7.44 8.72
N GLU A 117 0.31 8.62 8.16
CA GLU A 117 -0.59 9.64 8.67
C GLU A 117 -2.04 9.30 8.31
N LEU A 118 -2.25 8.68 7.18
CA LEU A 118 -3.60 8.44 6.71
C LEU A 118 -4.20 7.12 7.20
N MET A 119 -3.37 6.14 7.50
CA MET A 119 -3.88 4.83 7.88
C MET A 119 -3.66 4.59 9.37
N ASP A 120 -4.36 3.62 9.93
CA ASP A 120 -4.22 3.34 11.35
C ASP A 120 -2.97 2.56 11.66
N SER A 121 -2.49 1.75 10.75
CA SER A 121 -1.22 1.08 10.96
C SER A 121 -0.58 0.79 9.62
N VAL A 122 0.72 0.72 9.59
CA VAL A 122 1.47 0.47 8.37
C VAL A 122 2.68 -0.37 8.72
N ASP A 123 2.91 -1.43 7.94
CA ASP A 123 4.02 -2.31 8.18
C ASP A 123 4.72 -2.52 6.87
N TYR A 124 6.01 -2.59 6.86
CA TYR A 124 6.78 -2.65 5.66
C TYR A 124 7.79 -3.79 5.76
N GLU A 125 7.77 -4.74 4.87
CA GLU A 125 8.72 -5.81 4.88
C GLU A 125 9.40 -5.89 3.53
N SER A 126 10.68 -6.01 3.51
CA SER A 126 11.43 -6.05 2.28
C SER A 126 12.35 -7.24 2.29
N SER A 127 12.49 -7.90 1.15
CA SER A 127 13.38 -9.02 1.05
C SER A 127 14.01 -8.96 -0.32
N ASN A 128 14.83 -9.94 -0.66
CA ASN A 128 15.45 -9.93 -1.96
C ASN A 128 14.43 -10.17 -3.03
N ASP A 129 13.28 -10.72 -2.71
CA ASP A 129 12.30 -11.01 -3.70
C ASP A 129 11.27 -9.91 -3.90
N GLY A 130 11.27 -8.93 -3.09
CA GLY A 130 10.31 -7.85 -3.24
C GLY A 130 9.96 -7.19 -1.93
N THR A 131 8.98 -6.33 -1.98
CA THR A 131 8.57 -5.58 -0.82
C THR A 131 7.07 -5.73 -0.61
N THR A 132 6.66 -5.85 0.62
CA THR A 132 5.25 -5.91 0.96
C THR A 132 4.95 -4.78 1.93
N LEU A 133 4.00 -3.94 1.57
CA LEU A 133 3.56 -2.88 2.44
C LEU A 133 2.16 -3.28 2.90
N THR A 134 1.94 -3.35 4.18
CA THR A 134 0.64 -3.71 4.73
C THR A 134 0.09 -2.50 5.47
N MET A 135 -1.11 -2.09 5.13
CA MET A 135 -1.71 -0.95 5.80
C MET A 135 -3.11 -1.33 6.22
N THR A 136 -3.55 -0.80 7.33
CA THR A 136 -4.85 -1.13 7.90
C THR A 136 -5.63 0.12 8.23
N LYS A 137 -6.91 0.11 7.91
CA LYS A 137 -7.79 1.21 8.25
C LYS A 137 -8.91 0.65 9.09
N LYS A 138 -9.08 1.18 10.30
CA LYS A 138 -10.14 0.69 11.15
C LYS A 138 -11.36 1.56 10.99
N LYS A 139 -12.52 0.92 10.97
CA LYS A 139 -13.75 1.65 10.80
C LYS A 139 -14.05 2.34 12.10
N LYS A 140 -14.35 3.63 12.06
CA LYS A 140 -14.63 4.33 13.27
C LYS A 140 -16.04 4.04 13.69
N ASN A 141 -16.21 3.82 14.96
CA ASN A 141 -17.51 3.55 15.42
C ASN A 141 -18.10 4.81 15.80
N GLU A 142 -19.21 5.12 15.41
CA GLU A 142 -19.75 6.30 15.71
C GLU A 142 -20.61 6.20 16.50
#